data_68782afc51d4ccb5a877f1d769e00402
#
_entry.id   68782afc51d4ccb5a877f1d769e00402
#
_cell.length_a   1.000
_cell.length_b   1.000
_cell.length_c   1.000
_cell.angle_alpha   90.00
_cell.angle_beta   90.00
_cell.angle_gamma   90.00
#
_symmetry.space_group_name_H-M   'P 1'
#
loop_
_entity.id
_entity.type
_entity.pdbx_description
1 polymer ?
#
loop_
_entity_poly.entity_id
_entity_poly.type
_entity_poly.pdbx_seq_one_letter_code
_entity_poly.pdbx_strand_id
1 'polypeptide(L)'
;MRKSISTAFFSMVSTLMVLGIVLMGCSEWVLFKNYFAKDRYETLDQVVNVAKRTAEYLVNSETMPQGAELDALNTKLEIIGESAEAYLFFTDRQGNVLIASDPDKLTTGTVPLDICQRANAVADPDARHYHAFSDLGGALTEKSYISVVQTIDDQSLFSGWLFLCSSGAQLTDFKQQFWSNFLLSACVMLLCASVLTRLLMRQLTDPLQKVTDAAQRFGGGDLS
;
A
#
# COMPACT_ATOMS: atom_id res chain seq x y z
N MET A 1 7.68 -6.72 49.63
CA MET A 1 7.94 -5.37 49.01
C MET A 1 6.60 -4.76 48.63
N ARG A 2 6.07 -3.79 49.38
CA ARG A 2 4.85 -3.04 49.00
C ARG A 2 5.23 -2.12 47.85
N LYS A 3 4.79 -2.46 46.60
CA LYS A 3 4.86 -1.51 45.51
C LYS A 3 4.06 -0.28 45.92
N SER A 4 4.68 0.89 45.91
CA SER A 4 3.99 2.15 46.19
C SER A 4 2.78 2.23 45.23
N ILE A 5 1.61 2.66 45.73
CA ILE A 5 0.38 2.88 44.96
C ILE A 5 0.68 3.73 43.72
N SER A 6 1.58 4.69 43.88
CA SER A 6 2.12 5.55 42.82
C SER A 6 2.75 4.74 41.68
N THR A 7 3.57 3.75 41.97
CA THR A 7 4.26 2.92 40.95
C THR A 7 3.27 2.02 40.20
N ALA A 8 2.25 1.50 40.89
CA ALA A 8 1.22 0.68 40.27
C ALA A 8 0.35 1.50 39.32
N PHE A 9 -0.03 2.72 39.73
CA PHE A 9 -0.80 3.63 38.90
C PHE A 9 -0.01 4.09 37.67
N PHE A 10 1.26 4.48 37.84
CA PHE A 10 2.14 4.83 36.74
C PHE A 10 2.28 3.69 35.71
N SER A 11 2.51 2.47 36.21
CA SER A 11 2.62 1.28 35.37
C SER A 11 1.32 1.03 34.58
N MET A 12 0.16 1.17 35.20
CA MET A 12 -1.15 0.97 34.58
C MET A 12 -1.38 2.00 33.45
N VAL A 13 -1.14 3.28 33.72
CA VAL A 13 -1.31 4.36 32.73
C VAL A 13 -0.34 4.18 31.56
N SER A 14 0.94 3.88 31.85
CA SER A 14 1.93 3.65 30.80
C SER A 14 1.57 2.45 29.93
N THR A 15 1.09 1.37 30.50
CA THR A 15 0.65 0.17 29.75
C THR A 15 -0.54 0.49 28.85
N LEU A 16 -1.53 1.24 29.37
CA LEU A 16 -2.70 1.64 28.58
C LEU A 16 -2.30 2.54 27.41
N MET A 17 -1.37 3.47 27.61
CA MET A 17 -0.87 4.33 26.55
C MET A 17 -0.12 3.56 25.47
N VAL A 18 0.77 2.66 25.85
CA VAL A 18 1.50 1.81 24.89
C VAL A 18 0.51 0.99 24.05
N LEU A 19 -0.49 0.40 24.72
CA LEU A 19 -1.53 -0.36 24.03
C LEU A 19 -2.30 0.51 23.04
N GLY A 20 -2.69 1.72 23.43
CA GLY A 20 -3.38 2.67 22.57
C GLY A 20 -2.56 3.06 21.32
N ILE A 21 -1.27 3.35 21.49
CA ILE A 21 -0.35 3.68 20.40
C ILE A 21 -0.22 2.50 19.43
N VAL A 22 -0.07 1.27 19.95
CA VAL A 22 0.05 0.07 19.10
C VAL A 22 -1.24 -0.16 18.31
N LEU A 23 -2.41 -0.07 18.93
CA LEU A 23 -3.70 -0.24 18.25
C LEU A 23 -3.89 0.84 17.17
N MET A 24 -3.55 2.09 17.46
CA MET A 24 -3.64 3.19 16.50
C MET A 24 -2.71 2.94 15.30
N GLY A 25 -1.44 2.57 15.53
CA GLY A 25 -0.51 2.29 14.45
C GLY A 25 -0.92 1.10 13.58
N CYS A 26 -1.46 0.04 14.19
CA CYS A 26 -2.01 -1.09 13.43
C CYS A 26 -3.21 -0.67 12.58
N SER A 27 -4.13 0.13 13.14
CA SER A 27 -5.30 0.63 12.42
C SER A 27 -4.91 1.53 11.25
N GLU A 28 -4.03 2.48 11.46
CA GLU A 28 -3.53 3.38 10.42
C GLU A 28 -2.81 2.62 9.31
N TRP A 29 -2.02 1.61 9.66
CA TRP A 29 -1.35 0.78 8.67
C TRP A 29 -2.33 0.02 7.75
N VAL A 30 -3.38 -0.58 8.33
CA VAL A 30 -4.40 -1.30 7.54
C VAL A 30 -5.15 -0.35 6.62
N LEU A 31 -5.58 0.81 7.14
CA LEU A 31 -6.26 1.82 6.34
C LEU A 31 -5.37 2.34 5.21
N PHE A 32 -4.11 2.64 5.52
CA PHE A 32 -3.15 3.11 4.53
C PHE A 32 -2.93 2.10 3.41
N LYS A 33 -2.69 0.82 3.74
CA LYS A 33 -2.47 -0.24 2.74
C LYS A 33 -3.68 -0.36 1.79
N ASN A 34 -4.89 -0.33 2.34
CA ASN A 34 -6.10 -0.43 1.54
C ASN A 34 -6.32 0.81 0.66
N TYR A 35 -6.08 2.00 1.22
CA TYR A 35 -6.19 3.25 0.47
C TYR A 35 -5.17 3.32 -0.66
N PHE A 36 -3.90 2.97 -0.39
CA PHE A 36 -2.84 2.99 -1.39
C PHE A 36 -3.13 2.01 -2.55
N ALA A 37 -3.57 0.80 -2.24
CA ALA A 37 -3.93 -0.17 -3.27
C ALA A 37 -5.09 0.34 -4.15
N LYS A 38 -6.12 0.90 -3.52
CA LYS A 38 -7.27 1.47 -4.22
C LYS A 38 -6.87 2.64 -5.12
N ASP A 39 -6.09 3.58 -4.60
CA ASP A 39 -5.58 4.74 -5.32
C ASP A 39 -4.76 4.34 -6.55
N ARG A 40 -3.90 3.32 -6.42
CA ARG A 40 -3.12 2.79 -7.55
C ARG A 40 -4.00 2.16 -8.62
N TYR A 41 -4.98 1.36 -8.25
CA TYR A 41 -5.92 0.78 -9.23
C TYR A 41 -6.76 1.85 -9.91
N GLU A 42 -7.25 2.84 -9.19
CA GLU A 42 -8.00 3.96 -9.77
C GLU A 42 -7.14 4.76 -10.77
N THR A 43 -5.87 4.99 -10.45
CA THR A 43 -4.92 5.65 -11.36
C THR A 43 -4.69 4.83 -12.63
N LEU A 44 -4.46 3.52 -12.50
CA LEU A 44 -4.30 2.62 -13.63
C LEU A 44 -5.57 2.59 -14.51
N ASP A 45 -6.75 2.56 -13.92
CA ASP A 45 -8.02 2.53 -14.64
C ASP A 45 -8.32 3.83 -15.40
N GLN A 46 -7.89 4.98 -14.88
CA GLN A 46 -8.01 6.25 -15.61
C GLN A 46 -7.19 6.25 -16.91
N VAL A 47 -6.04 5.62 -16.88
CA VAL A 47 -5.12 5.56 -18.04
C VAL A 47 -5.45 4.42 -19.00
N VAL A 48 -6.12 3.39 -18.51
CA VAL A 48 -6.54 2.22 -19.31
C VAL A 48 -7.26 2.61 -20.61
N ASN A 49 -8.18 3.54 -20.57
CA ASN A 49 -8.95 3.93 -21.74
C ASN A 49 -8.07 4.59 -22.81
N VAL A 50 -7.06 5.36 -22.41
CA VAL A 50 -6.10 5.97 -23.32
C VAL A 50 -5.17 4.91 -23.89
N ALA A 51 -4.65 4.04 -23.05
CA ALA A 51 -3.78 2.93 -23.43
C ALA A 51 -4.52 1.95 -24.35
N LYS A 52 -5.80 1.66 -24.09
CA LYS A 52 -6.64 0.80 -24.90
C LYS A 52 -6.80 1.34 -26.33
N ARG A 53 -7.09 2.63 -26.50
CA ARG A 53 -7.19 3.26 -27.84
C ARG A 53 -5.87 3.15 -28.61
N THR A 54 -4.74 3.23 -27.92
CA THR A 54 -3.43 3.05 -28.55
C THR A 54 -3.19 1.58 -28.92
N ALA A 55 -3.64 0.63 -28.09
CA ALA A 55 -3.59 -0.79 -28.40
C ALA A 55 -4.57 -1.19 -29.53
N GLU A 56 -5.76 -0.58 -29.61
CA GLU A 56 -6.73 -0.80 -30.68
C GLU A 56 -6.18 -0.41 -32.05
N TYR A 57 -5.26 0.55 -32.11
CA TYR A 57 -4.55 0.86 -33.38
C TYR A 57 -3.72 -0.34 -33.86
N LEU A 58 -3.10 -1.08 -32.93
CA LEU A 58 -2.39 -2.33 -33.27
C LEU A 58 -3.34 -3.43 -33.74
N VAL A 59 -4.46 -3.57 -33.04
CA VAL A 59 -5.45 -4.61 -33.29
C VAL A 59 -6.08 -4.40 -34.69
N ASN A 60 -6.29 -3.16 -35.11
CA ASN A 60 -6.88 -2.81 -36.40
C ASN A 60 -5.86 -2.78 -37.55
N SER A 61 -4.57 -2.95 -37.25
CA SER A 61 -3.54 -3.02 -38.29
C SER A 61 -3.51 -4.41 -38.95
N GLU A 62 -3.53 -4.49 -40.27
CA GLU A 62 -3.43 -5.75 -41.01
C GLU A 62 -2.04 -6.41 -40.82
N THR A 63 -1.04 -5.63 -40.47
CA THR A 63 0.34 -6.08 -40.24
C THR A 63 0.92 -5.47 -38.98
N MET A 64 1.82 -6.20 -38.32
CA MET A 64 2.56 -5.69 -37.17
C MET A 64 3.35 -4.45 -37.58
N PRO A 65 3.24 -3.29 -36.85
CA PRO A 65 4.03 -2.11 -37.14
C PRO A 65 5.52 -2.43 -37.05
N GLN A 66 6.31 -1.91 -37.95
CA GLN A 66 7.75 -2.13 -38.02
C GLN A 66 8.52 -0.81 -38.17
N GLY A 67 9.77 -0.80 -37.72
CA GLY A 67 10.64 0.38 -37.85
C GLY A 67 10.08 1.60 -37.12
N ALA A 68 10.01 2.73 -37.81
CA ALA A 68 9.60 4.01 -37.23
C ALA A 68 8.17 4.03 -36.68
N GLU A 69 7.26 3.19 -37.14
CA GLU A 69 5.90 3.09 -36.62
C GLU A 69 5.90 2.37 -35.24
N LEU A 70 6.71 1.33 -35.09
CA LEU A 70 6.90 0.63 -33.82
C LEU A 70 7.55 1.55 -32.78
N ASP A 71 8.57 2.31 -33.18
CA ASP A 71 9.25 3.27 -32.30
C ASP A 71 8.29 4.37 -31.83
N ALA A 72 7.47 4.91 -32.77
CA ALA A 72 6.47 5.90 -32.41
C ALA A 72 5.39 5.37 -31.47
N LEU A 73 5.02 4.10 -31.60
CA LEU A 73 4.06 3.44 -30.73
C LEU A 73 4.65 3.20 -29.33
N ASN A 74 5.89 2.67 -29.26
CA ASN A 74 6.60 2.49 -27.99
C ASN A 74 6.73 3.82 -27.25
N THR A 75 7.10 4.90 -27.94
CA THR A 75 7.17 6.24 -27.34
C THR A 75 5.81 6.71 -26.78
N LYS A 76 4.72 6.43 -27.51
CA LYS A 76 3.37 6.76 -26.98
C LYS A 76 3.02 5.95 -25.73
N LEU A 77 3.31 4.66 -25.73
CA LEU A 77 3.07 3.79 -24.57
C LEU A 77 3.94 4.21 -23.38
N GLU A 78 5.18 4.60 -23.61
CA GLU A 78 6.10 5.12 -22.60
C GLU A 78 5.53 6.40 -21.96
N ILE A 79 5.12 7.40 -22.75
CA ILE A 79 4.51 8.64 -22.25
C ILE A 79 3.23 8.36 -21.45
N ILE A 80 2.39 7.42 -21.91
CA ILE A 80 1.18 7.01 -21.19
C ILE A 80 1.57 6.36 -19.86
N GLY A 81 2.56 5.48 -19.86
CA GLY A 81 3.08 4.80 -18.67
C GLY A 81 3.64 5.79 -17.66
N GLU A 82 4.50 6.71 -18.08
CA GLU A 82 5.10 7.73 -17.21
C GLU A 82 4.02 8.59 -16.53
N SER A 83 2.94 8.93 -17.22
CA SER A 83 1.85 9.74 -16.65
C SER A 83 1.14 9.08 -15.47
N ALA A 84 1.16 7.74 -15.40
CA ALA A 84 0.56 6.92 -14.35
C ALA A 84 1.59 6.28 -13.42
N GLU A 85 2.88 6.60 -13.57
CA GLU A 85 3.97 5.89 -12.92
C GLU A 85 3.85 4.36 -13.09
N ALA A 86 3.47 3.96 -14.29
CA ALA A 86 3.22 2.58 -14.67
C ALA A 86 3.98 2.23 -15.95
N TYR A 87 4.21 0.96 -16.16
CA TYR A 87 4.66 0.44 -17.46
C TYR A 87 3.55 -0.41 -18.06
N LEU A 88 3.52 -0.42 -19.38
CA LEU A 88 2.48 -1.06 -20.16
C LEU A 88 3.09 -2.10 -21.08
N PHE A 89 2.40 -3.20 -21.27
CA PHE A 89 2.73 -4.15 -22.31
C PHE A 89 1.47 -4.81 -22.87
N PHE A 90 1.57 -5.20 -24.12
CA PHE A 90 0.50 -5.85 -24.84
C PHE A 90 0.90 -7.29 -25.17
N THR A 91 -0.01 -8.24 -24.95
CA THR A 91 0.20 -9.66 -25.28
C THR A 91 -0.80 -10.15 -26.31
N ASP A 92 -0.41 -11.20 -27.03
CA ASP A 92 -1.32 -11.97 -27.89
C ASP A 92 -2.25 -12.88 -27.07
N ARG A 93 -3.11 -13.64 -27.78
CA ARG A 93 -4.01 -14.65 -27.16
C ARG A 93 -3.28 -15.80 -26.48
N GLN A 94 -2.02 -16.03 -26.80
CA GLN A 94 -1.16 -17.05 -26.22
C GLN A 94 -0.38 -16.56 -25.01
N GLY A 95 -0.45 -15.24 -24.70
CA GLY A 95 0.29 -14.62 -23.61
C GLY A 95 1.70 -14.17 -23.99
N ASN A 96 2.09 -14.23 -25.28
CA ASN A 96 3.38 -13.70 -25.72
C ASN A 96 3.34 -12.17 -25.73
N VAL A 97 4.36 -11.54 -25.19
CA VAL A 97 4.50 -10.08 -25.20
C VAL A 97 4.85 -9.62 -26.61
N LEU A 98 4.00 -8.79 -27.19
CA LEU A 98 4.20 -8.22 -28.52
C LEU A 98 4.94 -6.90 -28.45
N ILE A 99 4.55 -6.04 -27.50
CA ILE A 99 5.09 -4.69 -27.32
C ILE A 99 5.13 -4.38 -25.83
N ALA A 100 6.16 -3.68 -25.37
CA ALA A 100 6.31 -3.22 -24.00
C ALA A 100 6.90 -1.82 -23.98
N SER A 101 6.36 -0.94 -23.13
CA SER A 101 6.91 0.41 -22.91
C SER A 101 8.26 0.40 -22.19
N ASP A 102 8.49 -0.60 -21.34
CA ASP A 102 9.75 -0.82 -20.62
C ASP A 102 10.08 -2.33 -20.62
N PRO A 103 10.86 -2.80 -21.63
CA PRO A 103 11.24 -4.22 -21.70
C PRO A 103 12.08 -4.71 -20.53
N ASP A 104 12.83 -3.82 -19.86
CA ASP A 104 13.71 -4.19 -18.74
C ASP A 104 12.93 -4.63 -17.47
N LYS A 105 11.65 -4.26 -17.40
CA LYS A 105 10.73 -4.70 -16.35
C LYS A 105 10.18 -6.11 -16.55
N LEU A 106 10.41 -6.69 -17.72
CA LEU A 106 9.96 -8.04 -18.06
C LEU A 106 11.13 -9.03 -17.94
N THR A 107 10.92 -10.09 -17.18
CA THR A 107 11.89 -11.19 -17.05
C THR A 107 11.74 -12.19 -18.18
N THR A 108 10.52 -12.40 -18.64
CA THR A 108 10.17 -13.33 -19.74
C THR A 108 9.32 -12.63 -20.79
N GLY A 109 9.44 -13.06 -22.03
CA GLY A 109 8.59 -12.57 -23.13
C GLY A 109 7.18 -13.18 -23.13
N THR A 110 6.77 -13.89 -22.09
CA THR A 110 5.47 -14.56 -22.01
C THR A 110 4.85 -14.41 -20.64
N VAL A 111 3.52 -14.23 -20.61
CA VAL A 111 2.70 -14.18 -19.39
C VAL A 111 1.95 -15.51 -19.27
N PRO A 112 1.86 -16.10 -18.06
CA PRO A 112 1.10 -17.34 -17.84
C PRO A 112 -0.37 -17.22 -18.26
N LEU A 113 -0.84 -18.16 -19.05
CA LEU A 113 -2.17 -18.14 -19.66
C LEU A 113 -3.30 -18.19 -18.61
N ASP A 114 -3.05 -18.80 -17.46
CA ASP A 114 -4.01 -18.85 -16.35
C ASP A 114 -4.35 -17.47 -15.79
N ILE A 115 -3.42 -16.52 -15.86
CA ILE A 115 -3.63 -15.13 -15.45
C ILE A 115 -4.54 -14.42 -16.46
N CYS A 116 -4.27 -14.60 -17.74
CA CYS A 116 -5.09 -14.10 -18.83
C CYS A 116 -6.53 -14.65 -18.77
N GLN A 117 -6.66 -15.95 -18.49
CA GLN A 117 -7.97 -16.61 -18.32
C GLN A 117 -8.73 -16.10 -17.08
N ARG A 118 -8.05 -15.82 -15.98
CA ARG A 118 -8.68 -15.21 -14.79
C ARG A 118 -9.16 -13.80 -15.08
N ALA A 119 -8.41 -13.04 -15.85
CA ALA A 119 -8.85 -11.71 -16.29
C ALA A 119 -10.16 -11.77 -17.08
N ASN A 120 -10.33 -12.81 -17.91
CA ASN A 120 -11.59 -13.04 -18.64
C ASN A 120 -12.75 -13.50 -17.74
N ALA A 121 -12.47 -14.32 -16.72
CA ALA A 121 -13.49 -14.90 -15.86
C ALA A 121 -14.07 -13.91 -14.82
N VAL A 122 -13.30 -12.90 -14.46
CA VAL A 122 -13.68 -11.85 -13.47
C VAL A 122 -14.28 -10.63 -14.17
N ALA A 123 -14.32 -10.60 -15.50
CA ALA A 123 -14.89 -9.49 -16.24
C ALA A 123 -16.37 -9.27 -15.86
N ASP A 124 -16.59 -8.42 -14.86
CA ASP A 124 -17.84 -7.71 -14.71
C ASP A 124 -18.13 -7.01 -16.05
N PRO A 125 -19.30 -7.23 -16.67
CA PRO A 125 -19.65 -6.61 -17.94
C PRO A 125 -19.50 -5.09 -17.95
N ASP A 126 -19.64 -4.46 -16.78
CA ASP A 126 -19.50 -3.01 -16.62
C ASP A 126 -18.06 -2.56 -16.21
N ALA A 127 -17.29 -3.40 -15.55
CA ALA A 127 -15.97 -3.02 -15.00
C ALA A 127 -14.77 -3.62 -15.72
N ARG A 128 -14.89 -4.41 -16.73
CA ARG A 128 -13.88 -4.94 -17.71
C ARG A 128 -12.39 -4.92 -17.33
N HIS A 129 -12.06 -4.67 -16.06
CA HIS A 129 -10.70 -4.56 -15.53
C HIS A 129 -10.47 -5.65 -14.48
N TYR A 130 -9.43 -6.42 -14.68
CA TYR A 130 -8.96 -7.36 -13.66
C TYR A 130 -7.81 -6.74 -12.88
N HIS A 131 -7.95 -6.65 -11.56
CA HIS A 131 -6.93 -6.13 -10.67
C HIS A 131 -6.20 -7.24 -9.94
N ALA A 132 -4.88 -7.16 -9.90
CA ALA A 132 -4.04 -8.08 -9.15
C ALA A 132 -2.80 -7.37 -8.59
N PHE A 133 -2.25 -7.91 -7.50
CA PHE A 133 -0.93 -7.55 -7.01
C PHE A 133 -0.04 -8.79 -7.08
N SER A 134 0.77 -8.88 -8.10
CA SER A 134 1.62 -10.06 -8.36
C SER A 134 2.82 -9.72 -9.25
N ASP A 135 3.68 -10.70 -9.43
CA ASP A 135 4.78 -10.71 -10.39
C ASP A 135 4.45 -11.45 -11.69
N LEU A 136 3.17 -11.72 -11.93
CA LEU A 136 2.66 -12.50 -13.07
C LEU A 136 3.38 -13.87 -13.22
N GLY A 137 3.61 -14.56 -12.10
CA GLY A 137 4.28 -15.87 -12.12
C GLY A 137 5.76 -15.79 -12.49
N GLY A 138 6.42 -14.68 -12.20
CA GLY A 138 7.81 -14.41 -12.53
C GLY A 138 8.03 -13.76 -13.89
N ALA A 139 6.97 -13.36 -14.60
CA ALA A 139 7.09 -12.61 -15.85
C ALA A 139 7.56 -11.17 -15.61
N LEU A 140 7.31 -10.61 -14.42
CA LEU A 140 7.78 -9.29 -14.00
C LEU A 140 9.00 -9.41 -13.10
N THR A 141 9.88 -8.42 -13.13
CA THR A 141 11.06 -8.33 -12.26
C THR A 141 10.69 -8.11 -10.80
N GLU A 142 9.51 -7.52 -10.54
CA GLU A 142 9.02 -7.21 -9.20
C GLU A 142 7.50 -7.34 -9.10
N LYS A 143 6.98 -7.48 -7.87
CA LYS A 143 5.54 -7.46 -7.63
C LYS A 143 4.98 -6.08 -7.90
N SER A 144 3.96 -6.03 -8.74
CA SER A 144 3.34 -4.80 -9.21
C SER A 144 1.83 -4.82 -9.00
N TYR A 145 1.22 -3.64 -8.87
CA TYR A 145 -0.22 -3.43 -9.01
C TYR A 145 -0.56 -3.50 -10.48
N ILE A 146 -1.45 -4.39 -10.84
CA ILE A 146 -1.73 -4.74 -12.23
C ILE A 146 -3.20 -4.49 -12.51
N SER A 147 -3.49 -3.77 -13.59
CA SER A 147 -4.80 -3.71 -14.22
C SER A 147 -4.70 -4.35 -15.60
N VAL A 148 -5.56 -5.32 -15.85
CA VAL A 148 -5.59 -6.06 -17.13
C VAL A 148 -6.88 -5.79 -17.84
N VAL A 149 -6.77 -5.44 -19.11
CA VAL A 149 -7.90 -5.19 -20.01
C VAL A 149 -7.78 -6.07 -21.24
N GLN A 150 -8.87 -6.72 -21.57
CA GLN A 150 -8.95 -7.42 -22.85
C GLN A 150 -9.18 -6.44 -23.98
N THR A 151 -8.35 -6.52 -25.01
CA THR A 151 -8.56 -5.82 -26.26
C THR A 151 -9.26 -6.80 -27.19
N ILE A 152 -10.55 -6.60 -27.39
CA ILE A 152 -11.39 -7.52 -28.17
C ILE A 152 -11.62 -6.92 -29.55
N ASP A 153 -11.10 -7.59 -30.58
CA ASP A 153 -11.81 -7.75 -31.83
C ASP A 153 -11.72 -9.25 -32.19
N ASP A 154 -12.88 -9.91 -32.20
CA ASP A 154 -12.96 -11.35 -32.52
C ASP A 154 -12.45 -11.68 -33.94
N GLN A 155 -12.28 -10.67 -34.79
CA GLN A 155 -11.87 -10.81 -36.17
C GLN A 155 -10.40 -10.43 -36.42
N SER A 156 -9.70 -9.83 -35.40
CA SER A 156 -8.33 -9.38 -35.62
C SER A 156 -7.29 -10.44 -35.19
N LEU A 157 -6.20 -10.49 -35.95
CA LEU A 157 -5.04 -11.35 -35.68
C LEU A 157 -4.30 -10.97 -34.38
N PHE A 158 -4.51 -9.77 -33.88
CA PHE A 158 -3.77 -9.19 -32.78
C PHE A 158 -4.60 -8.97 -31.51
N SER A 159 -5.74 -9.65 -31.37
CA SER A 159 -6.50 -9.59 -30.11
C SER A 159 -5.74 -10.26 -28.97
N GLY A 160 -5.73 -9.63 -27.81
CA GLY A 160 -5.01 -10.11 -26.65
C GLY A 160 -5.33 -9.31 -25.40
N TRP A 161 -4.35 -9.13 -24.53
CA TRP A 161 -4.50 -8.42 -23.26
C TRP A 161 -3.52 -7.25 -23.17
N LEU A 162 -4.03 -6.13 -22.68
CA LEU A 162 -3.24 -4.98 -22.28
C LEU A 162 -3.02 -5.04 -20.77
N PHE A 163 -1.78 -5.05 -20.34
CA PHE A 163 -1.35 -5.01 -18.97
C PHE A 163 -0.83 -3.63 -18.63
N LEU A 164 -1.36 -3.04 -17.55
CA LEU A 164 -0.84 -1.82 -16.94
C LEU A 164 -0.32 -2.21 -15.57
N CYS A 165 0.96 -1.94 -15.33
CA CYS A 165 1.67 -2.39 -14.14
C CYS A 165 2.33 -1.21 -13.45
N SER A 166 1.98 -0.95 -12.18
CA SER A 166 2.65 0.04 -11.32
C SER A 166 3.48 -0.68 -10.27
N SER A 167 4.75 -0.27 -10.13
CA SER A 167 5.70 -0.90 -9.23
C SER A 167 5.21 -0.92 -7.78
N GLY A 168 5.34 -2.08 -7.14
CA GLY A 168 5.10 -2.24 -5.71
C GLY A 168 6.25 -1.72 -4.83
N ALA A 169 7.40 -1.37 -5.40
CA ALA A 169 8.56 -0.88 -4.67
C ALA A 169 8.25 0.42 -3.93
N GLN A 170 7.47 1.31 -4.52
CA GLN A 170 7.05 2.57 -3.88
C GLN A 170 6.31 2.34 -2.55
N LEU A 171 5.51 1.28 -2.44
CA LEU A 171 4.88 0.90 -1.17
C LEU A 171 5.92 0.53 -0.11
N THR A 172 7.04 -0.08 -0.51
CA THR A 172 8.10 -0.48 0.40
C THR A 172 8.86 0.71 0.96
N ASP A 173 9.19 1.69 0.13
CA ASP A 173 9.86 2.94 0.54
C ASP A 173 8.96 3.77 1.45
N PHE A 174 7.70 3.90 1.08
CA PHE A 174 6.71 4.58 1.92
C PHE A 174 6.51 3.88 3.27
N LYS A 175 6.48 2.55 3.28
CA LYS A 175 6.40 1.76 4.52
C LYS A 175 7.54 2.09 5.47
N GLN A 176 8.76 2.18 4.99
CA GLN A 176 9.92 2.51 5.82
C GLN A 176 9.81 3.91 6.40
N GLN A 177 9.42 4.89 5.59
CA GLN A 177 9.23 6.27 6.03
C GLN A 177 8.07 6.41 7.02
N PHE A 178 6.95 5.73 6.78
CA PHE A 178 5.80 5.69 7.68
C PHE A 178 6.20 5.16 9.07
N TRP A 179 6.86 3.99 9.12
CA TRP A 179 7.28 3.40 10.39
C TRP A 179 8.30 4.26 11.13
N SER A 180 9.23 4.89 10.43
CA SER A 180 10.19 5.81 11.04
C SER A 180 9.50 7.01 11.70
N ASN A 181 8.60 7.66 10.97
CA ASN A 181 7.85 8.81 11.49
C ASN A 181 6.88 8.42 12.61
N PHE A 182 6.22 7.26 12.49
CA PHE A 182 5.34 6.73 13.53
C PHE A 182 6.09 6.43 14.83
N LEU A 183 7.23 5.75 14.75
CA LEU A 183 8.08 5.46 15.90
C LEU A 183 8.58 6.74 16.57
N LEU A 184 9.03 7.72 15.80
CA LEU A 184 9.47 9.00 16.32
C LEU A 184 8.34 9.71 17.09
N SER A 185 7.16 9.81 16.49
CA SER A 185 6.00 10.45 17.14
C SER A 185 5.52 9.69 18.38
N ALA A 186 5.55 8.35 18.35
CA ALA A 186 5.22 7.52 19.49
C ALA A 186 6.21 7.73 20.65
N CYS A 187 7.51 7.82 20.38
CA CYS A 187 8.52 8.14 21.39
C CYS A 187 8.29 9.50 22.03
N VAL A 188 8.03 10.53 21.23
CA VAL A 188 7.74 11.88 21.73
C VAL A 188 6.48 11.88 22.60
N MET A 189 5.41 11.21 22.16
CA MET A 189 4.16 11.10 22.92
C MET A 189 4.38 10.38 24.27
N LEU A 190 5.12 9.28 24.30
CA LEU A 190 5.43 8.55 25.53
C LEU A 190 6.28 9.39 26.50
N LEU A 191 7.24 10.16 26.01
CA LEU A 191 8.02 11.08 26.83
C LEU A 191 7.14 12.17 27.44
N CYS A 192 6.31 12.84 26.64
CA CYS A 192 5.37 13.86 27.12
C CYS A 192 4.42 13.27 28.17
N ALA A 193 3.85 12.10 27.88
CA ALA A 193 2.94 11.44 28.81
C ALA A 193 3.61 11.03 30.12
N SER A 194 4.85 10.55 30.08
CA SER A 194 5.60 10.18 31.30
C SER A 194 5.91 11.40 32.16
N VAL A 195 6.28 12.52 31.56
CA VAL A 195 6.50 13.79 32.26
C VAL A 195 5.20 14.28 32.89
N LEU A 196 4.11 14.30 32.11
CA LEU A 196 2.79 14.75 32.60
C LEU A 196 2.30 13.89 33.75
N THR A 197 2.39 12.57 33.63
CA THR A 197 2.01 11.63 34.68
C THR A 197 2.83 11.86 35.95
N ARG A 198 4.13 12.13 35.81
CA ARG A 198 5.00 12.40 36.94
C ARG A 198 4.67 13.72 37.64
N LEU A 199 4.30 14.76 36.89
CA LEU A 199 3.84 16.05 37.45
C LEU A 199 2.51 15.90 38.19
N LEU A 200 1.53 15.19 37.59
CA LEU A 200 0.24 14.94 38.21
C LEU A 200 0.39 14.12 39.51
N MET A 201 1.28 13.12 39.53
CA MET A 201 1.58 12.34 40.70
C MET A 201 2.11 13.22 41.86
N ARG A 202 3.05 14.12 41.55
CA ARG A 202 3.58 15.05 42.55
C ARG A 202 2.53 15.99 43.10
N GLN A 203 1.61 16.47 42.25
CA GLN A 203 0.60 17.43 42.67
C GLN A 203 -0.59 16.84 43.42
N LEU A 204 -1.00 15.61 43.09
CA LEU A 204 -2.22 15.00 43.61
C LEU A 204 -1.93 13.89 44.65
N THR A 205 -0.93 13.05 44.41
CA THR A 205 -0.71 11.86 45.22
C THR A 205 0.13 12.16 46.47
N ASP A 206 1.15 13.03 46.36
CA ASP A 206 1.99 13.39 47.48
C ASP A 206 1.24 14.10 48.63
N PRO A 207 0.33 15.09 48.35
CA PRO A 207 -0.50 15.68 49.40
C PRO A 207 -1.46 14.70 50.04
N LEU A 208 -2.09 13.80 49.26
CA LEU A 208 -3.02 12.79 49.77
C LEU A 208 -2.34 11.77 50.65
N GLN A 209 -1.11 11.35 50.36
CA GLN A 209 -0.33 10.48 51.22
C GLN A 209 0.00 11.14 52.57
N LYS A 210 0.37 12.42 52.55
CA LYS A 210 0.64 13.17 53.80
C LYS A 210 -0.59 13.25 54.68
N VAL A 211 -1.78 13.47 54.12
CA VAL A 211 -3.04 13.48 54.87
C VAL A 211 -3.37 12.10 55.41
N THR A 212 -3.17 11.04 54.64
CA THR A 212 -3.41 9.65 55.07
C THR A 212 -2.45 9.22 56.17
N ASP A 213 -1.16 9.57 56.05
CA ASP A 213 -0.14 9.29 57.04
C ASP A 213 -0.41 10.06 58.36
N ALA A 214 -0.85 11.32 58.26
CA ALA A 214 -1.27 12.10 59.42
C ALA A 214 -2.51 11.48 60.10
N ALA A 215 -3.53 11.09 59.34
CA ALA A 215 -4.72 10.43 59.84
C ALA A 215 -4.42 9.09 60.53
N GLN A 216 -3.47 8.29 60.02
CA GLN A 216 -3.02 7.04 60.62
C GLN A 216 -2.26 7.28 61.93
N ARG A 217 -1.43 8.31 62.02
CA ARG A 217 -0.74 8.69 63.26
C ARG A 217 -1.73 9.13 64.34
N PHE A 218 -2.73 9.95 63.97
CA PHE A 218 -3.79 10.34 64.90
C PHE A 218 -4.64 9.14 65.35
N GLY A 219 -5.00 8.22 64.42
CA GLY A 219 -5.74 7.01 64.74
C GLY A 219 -4.96 5.97 65.57
N GLY A 220 -3.63 6.02 65.53
CA GLY A 220 -2.71 5.17 66.33
C GLY A 220 -2.39 5.70 67.72
N GLY A 221 -2.93 6.87 68.09
CA GLY A 221 -2.74 7.43 69.45
C GLY A 221 -1.43 8.21 69.64
N ASP A 222 -0.68 8.50 68.58
CA ASP A 222 0.54 9.30 68.66
C ASP A 222 0.16 10.80 68.50
N LEU A 223 -0.03 11.46 69.65
CA LEU A 223 -0.42 12.86 69.80
C LEU A 223 0.79 13.80 69.97
N SER A 224 2.01 13.33 69.74
CA SER A 224 3.23 14.15 69.89
C SER A 224 3.69 14.75 68.54
#